data_46b8ccb9f071d61611ba1f64b546bcfb
#
_entry.id   46b8ccb9f071d61611ba1f64b546bcfb
#
_cell.length_a   1.000
_cell.length_b   1.000
_cell.length_c   1.000
_cell.angle_alpha   90.00
_cell.angle_beta   90.00
_cell.angle_gamma   90.00
#
_symmetry.space_group_name_H-M   'P 1'
#
loop_
_entity.id
_entity.type
_entity.pdbx_description
1 polymer ?
#
loop_
_entity_poly.entity_id
_entity_poly.type
_entity_poly.pdbx_seq_one_letter_code
_entity_poly.pdbx_strand_id
1 'polypeptide(L)'
;IGTTLLAVREAARPNLGVTLDFAHVLYAGEMPAHSAALVARHSRLMGLHLNDGYAGRDDGLIAGSVHPVQTVELLVECRRQGYDGVIYFDTFPDQGGLDPVAEARASLALIERLRTVADGLAGDPALADAIARQDAARATRIVAAALYGA
;
A
#
# COMPACT_ATOMS: atom_id res chain seq x y z
N ILE A 1 -11.24 -6.90 -4.02
CA ILE A 1 -10.27 -8.03 -3.91
C ILE A 1 -10.95 -9.39 -3.80
N GLY A 2 -12.13 -9.48 -3.18
CA GLY A 2 -12.85 -10.74 -2.99
C GLY A 2 -13.09 -11.52 -4.28
N THR A 3 -13.60 -10.88 -5.31
CA THR A 3 -13.84 -11.52 -6.63
C THR A 3 -12.54 -12.02 -7.27
N THR A 4 -11.46 -11.26 -7.17
CA THR A 4 -10.13 -11.64 -7.66
C THR A 4 -9.63 -12.92 -6.98
N LEU A 5 -9.76 -13.00 -5.65
CA LEU A 5 -9.37 -14.18 -4.88
C LEU A 5 -10.19 -15.41 -5.23
N LEU A 6 -11.49 -15.26 -5.47
CA LEU A 6 -12.34 -16.35 -5.96
C LEU A 6 -11.86 -16.85 -7.33
N ALA A 7 -11.58 -15.96 -8.27
CA ALA A 7 -11.08 -16.32 -9.60
C ALA A 7 -9.72 -17.06 -9.52
N VAL A 8 -8.79 -16.58 -8.70
CA VAL A 8 -7.50 -17.25 -8.48
C VAL A 8 -7.70 -18.65 -7.89
N ARG A 9 -8.59 -18.77 -6.91
CA ARG A 9 -8.91 -20.06 -6.28
C ARG A 9 -9.54 -21.05 -7.25
N GLU A 10 -10.49 -20.59 -8.06
CA GLU A 10 -11.15 -21.44 -9.07
C GLU A 10 -10.20 -21.88 -10.19
N ALA A 11 -9.30 -20.99 -10.61
CA ALA A 11 -8.27 -21.32 -11.58
C ALA A 11 -7.32 -22.43 -11.09
N ALA A 12 -7.11 -22.53 -9.78
CA ALA A 12 -6.34 -23.57 -9.09
C ALA A 12 -4.95 -23.81 -9.72
N ARG A 13 -4.23 -22.74 -10.07
CA ARG A 13 -2.89 -22.84 -10.67
C ARG A 13 -1.82 -22.40 -9.66
N PRO A 14 -0.75 -23.21 -9.44
CA PRO A 14 0.27 -22.91 -8.44
C PRO A 14 1.13 -21.68 -8.80
N ASN A 15 1.15 -21.30 -10.08
CA ASN A 15 1.89 -20.12 -10.57
C ASN A 15 1.01 -18.88 -10.75
N LEU A 16 -0.24 -18.91 -10.28
CA LEU A 16 -1.14 -17.76 -10.29
C LEU A 16 -1.20 -17.12 -8.91
N GLY A 17 -1.20 -15.80 -8.87
CA GLY A 17 -1.37 -14.98 -7.67
C GLY A 17 -1.98 -13.65 -8.02
N VAL A 18 -1.78 -12.65 -7.18
CA VAL A 18 -2.37 -11.33 -7.33
C VAL A 18 -1.26 -10.28 -7.39
N THR A 19 -1.33 -9.39 -8.38
CA THR A 19 -0.69 -8.08 -8.31
C THR A 19 -1.71 -7.12 -7.73
N LEU A 20 -1.36 -6.45 -6.63
CA LEU A 20 -2.21 -5.49 -5.96
C LEU A 20 -1.87 -4.09 -6.46
N ASP A 21 -2.87 -3.39 -6.98
CA ASP A 21 -2.76 -2.02 -7.41
C ASP A 21 -3.44 -1.09 -6.40
N PHE A 22 -2.71 -0.09 -5.93
CA PHE A 22 -3.14 0.79 -4.85
C PHE A 22 -4.37 1.63 -5.25
N ALA A 23 -4.31 2.31 -6.41
CA ALA A 23 -5.41 3.16 -6.86
C ALA A 23 -6.66 2.34 -7.23
N HIS A 24 -6.47 1.16 -7.83
CA HIS A 24 -7.58 0.25 -8.14
C HIS A 24 -8.29 -0.27 -6.89
N VAL A 25 -7.56 -0.53 -5.81
CA VAL A 25 -8.15 -0.93 -4.53
C VAL A 25 -8.98 0.22 -3.93
N LEU A 26 -8.44 1.45 -3.94
CA LEU A 26 -9.18 2.63 -3.48
C LEU A 26 -10.43 2.87 -4.35
N TYR A 27 -10.30 2.76 -5.67
CA TYR A 27 -11.41 2.90 -6.60
C TYR A 27 -12.51 1.85 -6.38
N ALA A 28 -12.13 0.64 -5.98
CA ALA A 28 -13.08 -0.40 -5.60
C ALA A 28 -13.76 -0.16 -4.23
N GLY A 29 -13.43 0.92 -3.53
CA GLY A 29 -13.93 1.21 -2.18
C GLY A 29 -13.34 0.31 -1.11
N GLU A 30 -12.19 -0.30 -1.38
CA GLU A 30 -11.49 -1.21 -0.47
C GLU A 30 -10.25 -0.53 0.14
N MET A 31 -9.68 -1.13 1.19
CA MET A 31 -8.49 -0.61 1.87
C MET A 31 -7.24 -1.41 1.45
N PRO A 32 -6.16 -0.74 0.97
CA PRO A 32 -4.99 -1.42 0.44
C PRO A 32 -4.31 -2.40 1.40
N ALA A 33 -4.11 -2.03 2.66
CA ALA A 33 -3.51 -2.91 3.67
C ALA A 33 -4.39 -4.14 3.95
N HIS A 34 -5.71 -3.97 4.07
CA HIS A 34 -6.65 -5.08 4.26
C HIS A 34 -6.65 -6.01 3.05
N SER A 35 -6.65 -5.45 1.84
CA SER A 35 -6.58 -6.22 0.60
C SER A 35 -5.28 -7.03 0.50
N ALA A 36 -4.13 -6.45 0.88
CA ALA A 36 -2.86 -7.16 0.94
C ALA A 36 -2.88 -8.32 1.95
N ALA A 37 -3.45 -8.10 3.15
CA ALA A 37 -3.61 -9.13 4.17
C ALA A 37 -4.48 -10.31 3.68
N LEU A 38 -5.57 -10.02 2.97
CA LEU A 38 -6.42 -11.05 2.35
C LEU A 38 -5.67 -11.83 1.26
N VAL A 39 -4.92 -11.13 0.41
CA VAL A 39 -4.11 -11.77 -0.63
C VAL A 39 -3.09 -12.72 -0.01
N ALA A 40 -2.34 -12.28 0.99
CA ALA A 40 -1.33 -13.12 1.63
C ALA A 40 -1.93 -14.35 2.34
N ARG A 41 -3.13 -14.20 2.91
CA ARG A 41 -3.83 -15.30 3.59
C ARG A 41 -4.41 -16.34 2.64
N HIS A 42 -4.89 -15.92 1.47
CA HIS A 42 -5.70 -16.77 0.58
C HIS A 42 -5.05 -17.04 -0.77
N SER A 43 -3.94 -16.38 -1.09
CA SER A 43 -3.22 -16.49 -2.35
C SER A 43 -1.75 -16.12 -2.14
N ARG A 44 -1.12 -15.57 -3.16
CA ARG A 44 0.24 -15.05 -3.14
C ARG A 44 0.26 -13.65 -3.74
N LEU A 45 0.85 -12.71 -3.01
CA LEU A 45 1.13 -11.37 -3.53
C LEU A 45 2.35 -11.46 -4.46
N MET A 46 2.16 -11.21 -5.74
CA MET A 46 3.18 -11.33 -6.78
C MET A 46 3.80 -10.01 -7.18
N GLY A 47 3.12 -8.90 -6.95
CA GLY A 47 3.57 -7.57 -7.26
C GLY A 47 2.72 -6.51 -6.58
N LEU A 48 3.29 -5.32 -6.45
CA LEU A 48 2.58 -4.11 -6.05
C LEU A 48 2.71 -3.07 -7.16
N HIS A 49 1.59 -2.52 -7.59
CA HIS A 49 1.54 -1.28 -8.34
C HIS A 49 1.24 -0.15 -7.36
N LEU A 50 2.14 0.82 -7.27
CA LEU A 50 1.99 2.00 -6.44
C LEU A 50 1.81 3.23 -7.32
N ASN A 51 0.70 3.85 -7.13
CA ASN A 51 0.25 5.13 -7.66
C ASN A 51 -0.61 5.77 -6.57
N ASP A 52 -1.29 6.85 -6.87
CA ASP A 52 -2.28 7.44 -5.97
C ASP A 52 -3.41 8.07 -6.79
N GLY A 53 -4.47 8.48 -6.14
CA GLY A 53 -5.64 9.07 -6.77
C GLY A 53 -6.71 9.45 -5.75
N TYR A 54 -7.81 9.98 -6.25
CA TYR A 54 -8.94 10.43 -5.43
C TYR A 54 -10.07 9.40 -5.33
N ALA A 55 -9.78 8.13 -5.58
CA ALA A 55 -10.71 7.00 -5.49
C ALA A 55 -11.95 7.08 -6.43
N GLY A 56 -12.04 8.08 -7.28
CA GLY A 56 -13.11 8.20 -8.28
C GLY A 56 -12.81 7.50 -9.59
N ARG A 57 -11.53 7.26 -9.84
CA ARG A 57 -10.96 6.57 -10.98
C ARG A 57 -9.50 6.23 -10.68
N ASP A 58 -8.82 5.58 -11.61
CA ASP A 58 -7.37 5.49 -11.60
C ASP A 58 -6.78 6.80 -12.13
N ASP A 59 -6.24 7.61 -11.22
CA ASP A 59 -5.67 8.92 -11.56
C ASP A 59 -4.19 8.85 -11.93
N GLY A 60 -3.50 7.77 -11.57
CA GLY A 60 -2.07 7.58 -11.86
C GLY A 60 -1.16 8.64 -11.24
N LEU A 61 -1.52 9.17 -10.06
CA LEU A 61 -0.75 10.21 -9.38
C LEU A 61 0.51 9.64 -8.71
N ILE A 62 1.42 10.54 -8.33
CA ILE A 62 2.64 10.19 -7.58
C ILE A 62 2.27 9.35 -6.35
N ALA A 63 2.91 8.20 -6.20
CA ALA A 63 2.63 7.24 -5.14
C ALA A 63 2.77 7.86 -3.74
N GLY A 64 1.72 7.75 -2.91
CA GLY A 64 1.68 8.29 -1.56
C GLY A 64 1.43 9.79 -1.44
N SER A 65 1.11 10.48 -2.56
CA SER A 65 0.92 11.94 -2.56
C SER A 65 -0.43 12.39 -1.99
N VAL A 66 -1.45 11.56 -2.10
CA VAL A 66 -2.82 11.86 -1.62
C VAL A 66 -3.15 11.03 -0.37
N HIS A 67 -2.74 9.77 -0.34
CA HIS A 67 -3.06 8.82 0.74
C HIS A 67 -1.81 8.31 1.47
N PRO A 68 -0.97 9.17 2.08
CA PRO A 68 0.28 8.74 2.74
C PRO A 68 0.03 7.78 3.91
N VAL A 69 -1.06 7.93 4.66
CA VAL A 69 -1.41 7.03 5.77
C VAL A 69 -1.71 5.63 5.27
N GLN A 70 -2.59 5.51 4.27
CA GLN A 70 -2.95 4.22 3.68
C GLN A 70 -1.77 3.55 2.98
N THR A 71 -0.87 4.35 2.40
CA THR A 71 0.39 3.85 1.83
C THR A 71 1.28 3.26 2.92
N VAL A 72 1.44 3.94 4.06
CA VAL A 72 2.19 3.41 5.21
C VAL A 72 1.54 2.13 5.74
N GLU A 73 0.22 2.10 5.90
CA GLU A 73 -0.50 0.90 6.34
C GLU A 73 -0.25 -0.30 5.42
N LEU A 74 -0.29 -0.09 4.09
CA LEU A 74 0.05 -1.12 3.12
C LEU A 74 1.49 -1.60 3.27
N LEU A 75 2.45 -0.69 3.38
CA LEU A 75 3.86 -1.02 3.53
C LEU A 75 4.14 -1.76 4.86
N VAL A 76 3.48 -1.37 5.96
CA VAL A 76 3.54 -2.10 7.24
C VAL A 76 3.04 -3.53 7.07
N GLU A 77 1.92 -3.71 6.37
CA GLU A 77 1.37 -5.04 6.14
C GLU A 77 2.28 -5.88 5.25
N CYS A 78 2.82 -5.32 4.18
CA CYS A 78 3.82 -5.98 3.33
C CYS A 78 5.06 -6.42 4.15
N ARG A 79 5.52 -5.55 5.06
CA ARG A 79 6.65 -5.87 5.95
C ARG A 79 6.35 -7.04 6.89
N ARG A 80 5.15 -7.04 7.49
CA ARG A 80 4.69 -8.11 8.37
C ARG A 80 4.60 -9.47 7.67
N GLN A 81 4.26 -9.46 6.40
CA GLN A 81 4.15 -10.65 5.57
C GLN A 81 5.47 -11.10 4.95
N GLY A 82 6.57 -10.33 5.14
CA GLY A 82 7.85 -10.61 4.52
C GLY A 82 7.84 -10.46 3.00
N TYR A 83 7.01 -9.56 2.47
CA TYR A 83 6.98 -9.30 1.04
C TYR A 83 8.30 -8.68 0.57
N ASP A 84 8.95 -9.35 -0.38
CA ASP A 84 10.21 -8.97 -1.01
C ASP A 84 10.10 -8.86 -2.54
N GLY A 85 8.88 -8.84 -3.05
CA GLY A 85 8.61 -8.77 -4.48
C GLY A 85 8.76 -7.38 -5.08
N VAL A 86 8.41 -7.27 -6.35
CA VAL A 86 8.56 -6.03 -7.13
C VAL A 86 7.52 -5.00 -6.72
N ILE A 87 7.97 -3.76 -6.56
CA ILE A 87 7.12 -2.56 -6.50
C ILE A 87 7.30 -1.82 -7.82
N TYR A 88 6.20 -1.60 -8.52
CA TYR A 88 6.15 -0.86 -9.77
C TYR A 88 5.38 0.45 -9.57
N PHE A 89 5.91 1.56 -10.07
CA PHE A 89 5.18 2.84 -10.08
C PHE A 89 4.33 2.91 -11.34
N ASP A 90 3.02 2.81 -11.15
CA ASP A 90 2.03 2.88 -12.23
C ASP A 90 1.41 4.29 -12.27
N THR A 91 2.25 5.27 -12.61
CA THR A 91 1.89 6.68 -12.71
C THR A 91 1.73 7.11 -14.17
N PHE A 92 0.98 8.18 -14.44
CA PHE A 92 0.62 8.61 -15.80
C PHE A 92 1.17 10.00 -16.15
N PRO A 93 2.51 10.19 -16.18
CA PRO A 93 3.14 11.50 -16.42
C PRO A 93 2.89 12.08 -17.79
N ASP A 94 2.66 11.26 -18.79
CA ASP A 94 2.47 11.64 -20.19
C ASP A 94 1.14 12.33 -20.46
N GLN A 95 0.14 12.17 -19.62
CA GLN A 95 -1.17 12.81 -19.78
C GLN A 95 -1.15 14.33 -19.62
N GLY A 96 -0.13 14.89 -18.97
CA GLY A 96 0.02 16.32 -18.74
C GLY A 96 1.25 16.96 -19.41
N GLY A 97 2.02 16.21 -20.21
CA GLY A 97 3.29 16.69 -20.77
C GLY A 97 4.38 16.88 -19.72
N LEU A 98 4.29 16.14 -18.60
CA LEU A 98 5.23 16.19 -17.50
C LEU A 98 6.48 15.36 -17.80
N ASP A 99 7.56 15.62 -17.05
CA ASP A 99 8.79 14.83 -17.14
C ASP A 99 8.62 13.49 -16.40
N PRO A 100 8.54 12.34 -17.10
CA PRO A 100 8.34 11.04 -16.49
C PRO A 100 9.51 10.62 -15.57
N VAL A 101 10.71 11.11 -15.83
CA VAL A 101 11.88 10.83 -14.98
C VAL A 101 11.78 11.61 -13.67
N ALA A 102 11.36 12.87 -13.71
CA ALA A 102 11.15 13.67 -12.50
C ALA A 102 10.04 13.05 -11.64
N GLU A 103 8.96 12.59 -12.23
CA GLU A 103 7.85 11.96 -11.53
C GLU A 103 8.23 10.61 -10.90
N ALA A 104 8.95 9.77 -11.63
CA ALA A 104 9.47 8.52 -11.08
C ALA A 104 10.44 8.76 -9.90
N ARG A 105 11.28 9.77 -9.99
CA ARG A 105 12.17 10.17 -8.87
C ARG A 105 11.40 10.67 -7.66
N ALA A 106 10.34 11.45 -7.88
CA ALA A 106 9.48 11.94 -6.79
C ALA A 106 8.74 10.78 -6.10
N SER A 107 8.18 9.85 -6.87
CA SER A 107 7.54 8.63 -6.35
C SER A 107 8.52 7.80 -5.53
N LEU A 108 9.72 7.56 -6.06
CA LEU A 108 10.76 6.80 -5.36
C LEU A 108 11.16 7.46 -4.04
N ALA A 109 11.46 8.76 -4.06
CA ALA A 109 11.87 9.51 -2.87
C ALA A 109 10.78 9.50 -1.78
N LEU A 110 9.52 9.67 -2.16
CA LEU A 110 8.40 9.65 -1.21
C LEU A 110 8.19 8.25 -0.64
N ILE A 111 8.17 7.23 -1.48
CA ILE A 111 7.98 5.84 -1.03
C ILE A 111 9.14 5.36 -0.15
N GLU A 112 10.37 5.75 -0.40
CA GLU A 112 11.51 5.44 0.49
C GLU A 112 11.33 6.05 1.89
N ARG A 113 10.81 7.30 1.98
CA ARG A 113 10.46 7.91 3.28
C ARG A 113 9.33 7.16 3.97
N LEU A 114 8.24 6.87 3.26
CA LEU A 114 7.09 6.17 3.83
C LEU A 114 7.46 4.73 4.24
N ARG A 115 8.37 4.07 3.52
CA ARG A 115 8.90 2.76 3.88
C ARG A 115 9.72 2.82 5.18
N THR A 116 10.54 3.85 5.35
CA THR A 116 11.29 4.04 6.61
C THR A 116 10.33 4.20 7.80
N VAL A 117 9.26 4.95 7.65
CA VAL A 117 8.19 5.08 8.65
C VAL A 117 7.52 3.73 8.91
N ALA A 118 7.15 3.02 7.84
CA ALA A 118 6.50 1.71 7.94
C ALA A 118 7.39 0.66 8.63
N ASP A 119 8.68 0.64 8.34
CA ASP A 119 9.65 -0.26 8.99
C ASP A 119 9.74 -0.02 10.51
N GLY A 120 9.70 1.24 10.94
CA GLY A 120 9.63 1.60 12.36
C GLY A 120 8.33 1.15 13.02
N LEU A 121 7.19 1.42 12.37
CA LEU A 121 5.87 1.09 12.90
C LEU A 121 5.59 -0.42 12.91
N ALA A 122 6.09 -1.18 11.95
CA ALA A 122 5.86 -2.62 11.87
C ALA A 122 6.41 -3.38 13.08
N GLY A 123 7.49 -2.88 13.68
CA GLY A 123 8.13 -3.45 14.89
C GLY A 123 7.76 -2.75 16.19
N ASP A 124 6.91 -1.73 16.20
CA ASP A 124 6.60 -0.94 17.39
C ASP A 124 5.65 -1.69 18.35
N PRO A 125 6.11 -2.11 19.54
CA PRO A 125 5.29 -2.82 20.49
C PRO A 125 4.19 -1.93 21.11
N ALA A 126 4.39 -0.61 21.17
CA ALA A 126 3.38 0.30 21.69
C ALA A 126 2.21 0.45 20.71
N LEU A 127 2.48 0.44 19.40
CA LEU A 127 1.45 0.41 18.36
C LEU A 127 0.72 -0.93 18.39
N ALA A 128 1.43 -2.04 18.51
CA ALA A 128 0.81 -3.37 18.58
C ALA A 128 -0.13 -3.50 19.79
N ASP A 129 0.28 -3.02 20.97
CA ASP A 129 -0.55 -3.00 22.18
C ASP A 129 -1.78 -2.08 22.01
N ALA A 130 -1.60 -0.89 21.43
CA ALA A 130 -2.71 0.02 21.16
C ALA A 130 -3.77 -0.60 20.23
N ILE A 131 -3.33 -1.27 19.16
CA ILE A 131 -4.22 -1.98 18.22
C ILE A 131 -4.95 -3.12 18.94
N ALA A 132 -4.24 -3.95 19.71
CA ALA A 132 -4.82 -5.08 20.43
C ALA A 132 -5.89 -4.64 21.45
N ARG A 133 -5.73 -3.45 22.03
CA ARG A 133 -6.68 -2.85 22.99
C ARG A 133 -7.77 -2.01 22.33
N GLN A 134 -7.73 -1.84 21.01
CA GLN A 134 -8.59 -0.93 20.26
C GLN A 134 -8.49 0.53 20.75
N ASP A 135 -7.32 0.93 21.26
CA ASP A 135 -7.01 2.31 21.66
C ASP A 135 -6.67 3.15 20.44
N ALA A 136 -7.71 3.58 19.72
CA ALA A 136 -7.57 4.37 18.51
C ALA A 136 -6.82 5.70 18.74
N ALA A 137 -7.02 6.34 19.89
CA ALA A 137 -6.36 7.61 20.20
C ALA A 137 -4.84 7.44 20.35
N ARG A 138 -4.40 6.37 21.02
CA ARG A 138 -2.97 6.05 21.17
C ARG A 138 -2.37 5.62 19.84
N ALA A 139 -3.03 4.73 19.09
CA ALA A 139 -2.56 4.30 17.78
C ALA A 139 -2.39 5.50 16.82
N THR A 140 -3.38 6.39 16.77
CA THR A 140 -3.32 7.60 15.95
C THR A 140 -2.14 8.50 16.33
N ARG A 141 -1.89 8.74 17.63
CA ARG A 141 -0.74 9.54 18.06
C ARG A 141 0.59 8.93 17.64
N ILE A 142 0.75 7.61 17.77
CA ILE A 142 1.98 6.93 17.36
C ILE A 142 2.20 7.08 15.86
N VAL A 143 1.18 6.82 15.05
CA VAL A 143 1.26 6.94 13.59
C VAL A 143 1.50 8.39 13.16
N ALA A 144 0.80 9.35 13.76
CA ALA A 144 0.98 10.77 13.45
C ALA A 144 2.40 11.26 13.81
N ALA A 145 2.93 10.86 14.95
CA ALA A 145 4.30 11.20 15.33
C ALA A 145 5.33 10.63 14.33
N ALA A 146 5.14 9.39 13.89
CA ALA A 146 6.03 8.77 12.90
C ALA A 146 5.96 9.44 11.52
N LEU A 147 4.75 9.86 11.08
CA LEU A 147 4.55 10.47 9.76
C LEU A 147 4.92 11.95 9.71
N TYR A 148 4.57 12.71 10.76
CA TYR A 148 4.61 14.18 10.73
C TYR A 148 5.67 14.78 11.66
N GLY A 149 6.36 13.96 12.47
CA GLY A 149 7.46 14.43 13.32
C GLY A 149 6.97 15.27 14.51
N ALA A 150 5.88 14.88 15.15
CA ALA A 150 5.31 15.57 16.31
C ALA A 150 6.02 15.18 17.63
#